data_7fb5652405b9b0a46d5b97c4e8956d6b
#
_entry.id   7fb5652405b9b0a46d5b97c4e8956d6b
#
_cell.length_a   1.000
_cell.length_b   1.000
_cell.length_c   1.000
_cell.angle_alpha   90.00
_cell.angle_beta   90.00
_cell.angle_gamma   90.00
#
_symmetry.space_group_name_H-M   'P 1'
#
loop_
_entity.id
_entity.type
_entity.pdbx_description
1 polymer ?
#
loop_
_entity_poly.entity_id
_entity_poly.type
_entity_poly.pdbx_seq_one_letter_code
_entity_poly.pdbx_strand_id
1 'polypeptide(L)'
;MHNTHHQPYAQQISITQYLKHLWVLPVLLLAMQAVIRLTSNPVLTTVSPWLSMVAPVIFVITFTFAAFWIHQPIRRALKTHQQSTLEQAMASLPMRAIKAFGLASLVYIIYLLAVISISSSFSEQPLTPRMMVALYLSITFGMGILTPTIAVALTMAWMAKARKKLSNQDLFIGNLEHFSTYPWIIRSSNRPWLIFGITSLIPVSILGIFTWLMLGTTDEIEQHFILMQAIVLFCHLILGGTALVWVTSRTIHRITRELVSGLNFLRQGKFDGHVAIMMDDDMGDLARGLNTALAGLKERDTLKDALAIASDIQKGLMPRGEPNILGYTVSGFQESSYAVGGDYYDYIERKNGNIWFVIADVAGKGYPAALTVANLQAMLHALANGENISLFDAVKYANQSLFQSLQGGRFVTLFIAELNPKTHTLEWLNAGHIPPLLWEDNQITRLEATTPPLGMLEHLPLRTETLNFMSSNVLFACTDGITEAKNKASDMFNDHRVETWFNERHALDPSVLPESLLARMQDEGFTIHDDDITMLCLKRRDA
;
A
#
# COMPACT_ATOMS: atom_id res chain seq x y z
N MET A 1 14.24 -23.37 -3.36
CA MET A 1 13.58 -24.69 -3.17
C MET A 1 12.94 -24.67 -1.78
N HIS A 2 11.71 -24.18 -1.66
CA HIS A 2 10.91 -24.30 -0.43
C HIS A 2 9.73 -25.20 -0.74
N ASN A 3 9.88 -26.48 -0.40
CA ASN A 3 8.77 -27.43 -0.34
C ASN A 3 7.95 -27.15 0.92
N THR A 4 7.01 -26.20 0.85
CA THR A 4 5.98 -26.07 1.85
C THR A 4 4.92 -27.12 1.56
N HIS A 5 4.74 -28.07 2.47
CA HIS A 5 3.67 -29.05 2.49
C HIS A 5 2.32 -28.32 2.38
N HIS A 6 1.76 -28.28 1.17
CA HIS A 6 0.39 -27.85 0.92
C HIS A 6 -0.55 -28.88 1.54
N GLN A 7 -1.02 -28.65 2.77
CA GLN A 7 -2.19 -29.37 3.25
C GLN A 7 -3.36 -29.10 2.26
N PRO A 8 -4.09 -30.15 1.83
CA PRO A 8 -5.12 -29.98 0.83
C PRO A 8 -6.18 -28.98 1.31
N TYR A 9 -6.50 -27.99 0.48
CA TYR A 9 -7.50 -26.92 0.71
C TYR A 9 -8.83 -27.44 1.31
N ALA A 10 -9.18 -28.70 1.00
CA ALA A 10 -10.41 -29.37 1.46
C ALA A 10 -10.52 -29.54 2.99
N GLN A 11 -9.40 -29.59 3.74
CA GLN A 11 -9.43 -29.72 5.20
C GLN A 11 -9.71 -28.41 5.92
N GLN A 12 -9.57 -27.26 5.24
CA GLN A 12 -9.62 -25.95 5.86
C GLN A 12 -11.01 -25.30 5.82
N ILE A 13 -11.81 -25.63 4.79
CA ILE A 13 -13.19 -25.15 4.63
C ILE A 13 -14.11 -26.35 4.52
N SER A 14 -14.62 -26.81 5.64
CA SER A 14 -15.51 -27.95 5.71
C SER A 14 -16.97 -27.52 5.58
N ILE A 15 -17.75 -28.23 4.73
CA ILE A 15 -19.20 -28.08 4.66
C ILE A 15 -19.87 -28.36 6.03
N THR A 16 -19.27 -29.23 6.82
CA THR A 16 -19.71 -29.52 8.19
C THR A 16 -19.64 -28.32 9.11
N GLN A 17 -18.60 -27.45 8.96
CA GLN A 17 -18.52 -26.19 9.70
C GLN A 17 -19.60 -25.19 9.24
N TYR A 18 -19.91 -25.16 7.95
CA TYR A 18 -20.98 -24.32 7.40
C TYR A 18 -22.36 -24.81 7.92
N LEU A 19 -22.63 -26.09 7.81
CA LEU A 19 -23.87 -26.69 8.31
C LEU A 19 -24.04 -26.49 9.82
N LYS A 20 -22.96 -26.59 10.61
CA LYS A 20 -23.00 -26.27 12.06
C LYS A 20 -23.47 -24.85 12.34
N HIS A 21 -23.17 -23.88 11.52
CA HIS A 21 -23.67 -22.51 11.70
C HIS A 21 -25.15 -22.36 11.35
N LEU A 22 -25.67 -23.21 10.47
CA LEU A 22 -27.09 -23.22 10.09
C LEU A 22 -27.99 -24.03 11.03
N TRP A 23 -27.41 -24.83 11.94
CA TRP A 23 -28.18 -25.64 12.89
C TRP A 23 -29.06 -24.83 13.85
N VAL A 24 -28.82 -23.56 14.00
CA VAL A 24 -29.69 -22.62 14.72
C VAL A 24 -31.09 -22.56 14.09
N LEU A 25 -31.22 -22.74 12.78
CA LEU A 25 -32.50 -22.67 12.06
C LEU A 25 -33.45 -23.84 12.40
N PRO A 26 -33.00 -25.12 12.35
CA PRO A 26 -33.82 -26.24 12.83
C PRO A 26 -34.22 -26.13 14.30
N VAL A 27 -33.35 -25.64 15.17
CA VAL A 27 -33.67 -25.45 16.60
C VAL A 27 -34.72 -24.38 16.79
N LEU A 28 -34.62 -23.25 16.08
CA LEU A 28 -35.65 -22.20 16.08
C LEU A 28 -36.98 -22.72 15.56
N LEU A 29 -36.95 -23.57 14.53
CA LEU A 29 -38.16 -24.21 13.99
C LEU A 29 -38.83 -25.14 14.98
N LEU A 30 -38.05 -26.02 15.63
CA LEU A 30 -38.58 -26.97 16.64
C LEU A 30 -39.15 -26.22 17.83
N ALA A 31 -38.49 -25.16 18.31
CA ALA A 31 -39.03 -24.32 19.38
C ALA A 31 -40.36 -23.68 18.97
N MET A 32 -40.44 -23.19 17.74
CA MET A 32 -41.66 -22.61 17.19
C MET A 32 -42.80 -23.62 17.07
N GLN A 33 -42.54 -24.82 16.58
CA GLN A 33 -43.55 -25.86 16.50
C GLN A 33 -44.04 -26.28 17.89
N ALA A 34 -43.17 -26.32 18.90
CA ALA A 34 -43.56 -26.55 20.26
C ALA A 34 -44.52 -25.45 20.76
N VAL A 35 -44.21 -24.17 20.45
CA VAL A 35 -45.09 -23.05 20.80
C VAL A 35 -46.45 -23.14 20.06
N ILE A 36 -46.44 -23.44 18.76
CA ILE A 36 -47.67 -23.63 17.99
C ILE A 36 -48.51 -24.76 18.57
N ARG A 37 -47.89 -25.88 18.97
CA ARG A 37 -48.60 -26.99 19.62
C ARG A 37 -49.20 -26.63 20.99
N LEU A 38 -48.48 -25.82 21.78
CA LEU A 38 -48.93 -25.40 23.11
C LEU A 38 -50.03 -24.33 23.04
N THR A 39 -50.10 -23.56 21.96
CA THR A 39 -51.04 -22.44 21.79
C THR A 39 -52.19 -22.77 20.84
N SER A 40 -52.13 -23.90 20.09
CA SER A 40 -53.17 -24.26 19.15
C SER A 40 -54.34 -24.93 19.87
N ASN A 41 -55.52 -24.47 19.52
CA ASN A 41 -56.81 -25.04 19.86
C ASN A 41 -56.84 -26.55 19.50
N PRO A 42 -57.62 -27.42 20.22
CA PRO A 42 -57.78 -28.81 19.88
C PRO A 42 -58.13 -29.10 18.41
N VAL A 43 -58.71 -28.15 17.70
CA VAL A 43 -58.93 -28.20 16.24
C VAL A 43 -57.69 -28.52 15.44
N LEU A 44 -56.53 -27.98 15.78
CA LEU A 44 -55.26 -28.24 15.09
C LEU A 44 -54.55 -29.53 15.57
N THR A 45 -54.90 -30.05 16.74
CA THR A 45 -54.39 -31.32 17.27
C THR A 45 -55.09 -32.53 16.71
N THR A 46 -56.30 -32.37 16.21
CA THR A 46 -57.09 -33.43 15.52
C THR A 46 -56.71 -33.61 14.06
N VAL A 47 -56.07 -32.58 13.47
CA VAL A 47 -55.39 -32.70 12.17
C VAL A 47 -54.28 -33.73 12.31
N SER A 48 -54.40 -34.82 11.58
CA SER A 48 -53.52 -35.99 11.60
C SER A 48 -52.14 -35.75 12.21
N PRO A 49 -51.75 -36.42 13.30
CA PRO A 49 -50.44 -36.29 13.95
C PRO A 49 -49.26 -36.43 12.96
N TRP A 50 -49.49 -37.17 11.88
CA TRP A 50 -48.57 -37.39 10.79
C TRP A 50 -48.19 -36.09 10.04
N LEU A 51 -49.15 -35.19 9.77
CA LEU A 51 -48.89 -33.93 9.05
C LEU A 51 -48.06 -32.97 9.88
N SER A 52 -48.23 -32.92 11.19
CA SER A 52 -47.44 -32.10 12.09
C SER A 52 -46.01 -32.63 12.31
N MET A 53 -45.79 -33.95 12.10
CA MET A 53 -44.44 -34.55 12.14
C MET A 53 -43.68 -34.39 10.81
N VAL A 54 -44.39 -34.36 9.68
CA VAL A 54 -43.76 -34.25 8.35
C VAL A 54 -43.26 -32.85 8.04
N ALA A 55 -43.94 -31.82 8.52
CA ALA A 55 -43.53 -30.42 8.27
C ALA A 55 -42.10 -30.08 8.70
N PRO A 56 -41.62 -30.45 9.93
CA PRO A 56 -40.21 -30.24 10.29
C PRO A 56 -39.23 -30.97 9.40
N VAL A 57 -39.62 -32.19 9.00
CA VAL A 57 -38.76 -33.02 8.13
C VAL A 57 -38.59 -32.38 6.76
N ILE A 58 -39.68 -31.89 6.16
CA ILE A 58 -39.63 -31.16 4.87
C ILE A 58 -38.80 -29.90 5.02
N PHE A 59 -38.95 -29.13 6.10
CA PHE A 59 -38.13 -27.97 6.35
C PHE A 59 -36.63 -28.31 6.40
N VAL A 60 -36.27 -29.30 7.21
CA VAL A 60 -34.87 -29.73 7.35
C VAL A 60 -34.31 -30.19 6.01
N ILE A 61 -35.10 -30.96 5.24
CA ILE A 61 -34.68 -31.44 3.92
C ILE A 61 -34.47 -30.25 2.95
N THR A 62 -35.44 -29.35 2.82
CA THR A 62 -35.36 -28.21 1.87
C THR A 62 -34.23 -27.26 2.21
N PHE A 63 -34.06 -26.92 3.48
CA PHE A 63 -32.96 -26.03 3.92
C PHE A 63 -31.58 -26.70 3.85
N THR A 64 -31.49 -28.00 4.15
CA THR A 64 -30.23 -28.76 3.99
C THR A 64 -29.84 -28.85 2.51
N PHE A 65 -30.82 -29.11 1.64
CA PHE A 65 -30.60 -29.12 0.20
C PHE A 65 -30.15 -27.75 -0.32
N ALA A 66 -30.82 -26.68 0.12
CA ALA A 66 -30.42 -25.30 -0.20
C ALA A 66 -28.98 -25.02 0.25
N ALA A 67 -28.62 -25.36 1.47
CA ALA A 67 -27.28 -25.21 2.02
C ALA A 67 -26.23 -26.00 1.20
N PHE A 68 -26.53 -27.24 0.82
CA PHE A 68 -25.66 -28.06 -0.01
C PHE A 68 -25.47 -27.45 -1.41
N TRP A 69 -26.57 -26.98 -2.04
CA TRP A 69 -26.50 -26.34 -3.37
C TRP A 69 -25.71 -25.05 -3.37
N ILE A 70 -25.83 -24.24 -2.32
CA ILE A 70 -25.04 -23.01 -2.13
C ILE A 70 -23.54 -23.34 -2.08
N HIS A 71 -23.16 -24.40 -1.39
CA HIS A 71 -21.77 -24.75 -1.13
C HIS A 71 -21.08 -25.51 -2.28
N GLN A 72 -21.87 -26.03 -3.26
CA GLN A 72 -21.36 -26.84 -4.36
C GLN A 72 -20.21 -26.19 -5.17
N PRO A 73 -20.26 -24.88 -5.57
CA PRO A 73 -19.18 -24.27 -6.31
C PRO A 73 -17.88 -24.19 -5.52
N ILE A 74 -17.98 -23.90 -4.21
CA ILE A 74 -16.80 -23.87 -3.35
C ILE A 74 -16.13 -25.25 -3.29
N ARG A 75 -16.93 -26.31 -3.16
CA ARG A 75 -16.41 -27.70 -3.19
C ARG A 75 -15.73 -28.03 -4.52
N ARG A 76 -16.28 -27.55 -5.65
CA ARG A 76 -15.66 -27.72 -6.98
C ARG A 76 -14.35 -26.94 -7.07
N ALA A 77 -14.36 -25.65 -6.68
CA ALA A 77 -13.19 -24.80 -6.70
C ALA A 77 -12.04 -25.31 -5.80
N LEU A 78 -12.38 -25.85 -4.63
CA LEU A 78 -11.40 -26.47 -3.73
C LEU A 78 -10.75 -27.73 -4.32
N LYS A 79 -11.44 -28.44 -5.24
CA LYS A 79 -10.87 -29.61 -5.93
C LYS A 79 -9.96 -29.22 -7.10
N THR A 80 -10.20 -28.08 -7.75
CA THR A 80 -9.41 -27.62 -8.90
C THR A 80 -8.12 -26.91 -8.49
N HIS A 81 -7.94 -26.59 -7.20
CA HIS A 81 -6.79 -25.86 -6.67
C HIS A 81 -6.49 -24.54 -7.39
N GLN A 82 -7.46 -23.96 -8.09
CA GLN A 82 -7.32 -22.68 -8.77
C GLN A 82 -7.89 -21.54 -7.91
N GLN A 83 -7.05 -20.59 -7.56
CA GLN A 83 -7.42 -19.44 -6.73
C GLN A 83 -8.56 -18.62 -7.33
N SER A 84 -8.51 -18.31 -8.62
CA SER A 84 -9.53 -17.53 -9.34
C SER A 84 -10.93 -18.18 -9.28
N THR A 85 -11.00 -19.50 -9.39
CA THR A 85 -12.27 -20.24 -9.29
C THR A 85 -12.83 -20.23 -7.87
N LEU A 86 -11.98 -20.27 -6.84
CA LEU A 86 -12.38 -20.18 -5.45
C LEU A 86 -12.90 -18.77 -5.11
N GLU A 87 -12.23 -17.73 -5.60
CA GLU A 87 -12.66 -16.36 -5.43
C GLU A 87 -14.03 -16.11 -6.07
N GLN A 88 -14.24 -16.55 -7.32
CA GLN A 88 -15.53 -16.44 -8.00
C GLN A 88 -16.65 -17.24 -7.29
N ALA A 89 -16.33 -18.44 -6.80
CA ALA A 89 -17.28 -19.26 -6.05
C ALA A 89 -17.71 -18.57 -4.76
N MET A 90 -16.77 -17.99 -4.01
CA MET A 90 -17.04 -17.24 -2.79
C MET A 90 -17.83 -15.96 -3.04
N ALA A 91 -17.52 -15.25 -4.11
CA ALA A 91 -18.24 -14.05 -4.50
C ALA A 91 -19.71 -14.30 -4.85
N SER A 92 -20.01 -15.42 -5.49
CA SER A 92 -21.39 -15.79 -5.85
C SER A 92 -22.27 -16.23 -4.67
N LEU A 93 -21.67 -16.51 -3.50
CA LEU A 93 -22.34 -17.06 -2.31
C LEU A 93 -23.54 -16.24 -1.82
N PRO A 94 -23.45 -14.91 -1.62
CA PRO A 94 -24.56 -14.16 -1.06
C PRO A 94 -25.82 -14.24 -1.93
N MET A 95 -25.66 -14.11 -3.25
CA MET A 95 -26.78 -14.20 -4.20
C MET A 95 -27.36 -15.60 -4.25
N ARG A 96 -26.52 -16.63 -4.21
CA ARG A 96 -26.96 -18.01 -4.14
C ARG A 96 -27.72 -18.30 -2.85
N ALA A 97 -27.27 -17.77 -1.72
CA ALA A 97 -27.95 -17.91 -0.45
C ALA A 97 -29.35 -17.28 -0.48
N ILE A 98 -29.48 -16.06 -1.02
CA ILE A 98 -30.80 -15.40 -1.19
C ILE A 98 -31.74 -16.26 -2.04
N LYS A 99 -31.27 -16.71 -3.22
CA LYS A 99 -32.10 -17.53 -4.13
C LYS A 99 -32.48 -18.87 -3.53
N ALA A 100 -31.52 -19.59 -2.94
CA ALA A 100 -31.74 -20.93 -2.43
C ALA A 100 -32.63 -20.94 -1.18
N PHE A 101 -32.37 -20.08 -0.20
CA PHE A 101 -33.17 -20.02 1.01
C PHE A 101 -34.53 -19.37 0.74
N GLY A 102 -34.63 -18.40 -0.16
CA GLY A 102 -35.91 -17.86 -0.60
C GLY A 102 -36.78 -18.90 -1.27
N LEU A 103 -36.24 -19.72 -2.18
CA LEU A 103 -36.94 -20.80 -2.82
C LEU A 103 -37.36 -21.90 -1.82
N ALA A 104 -36.44 -22.30 -0.92
CA ALA A 104 -36.72 -23.28 0.12
C ALA A 104 -37.89 -22.84 1.04
N SER A 105 -37.88 -21.55 1.42
CA SER A 105 -38.96 -20.95 2.22
C SER A 105 -40.29 -20.93 1.46
N LEU A 106 -40.25 -20.55 0.18
CA LEU A 106 -41.45 -20.54 -0.66
C LEU A 106 -42.08 -21.95 -0.78
N VAL A 107 -41.27 -22.97 -1.06
CA VAL A 107 -41.72 -24.37 -1.15
C VAL A 107 -42.35 -24.81 0.18
N TYR A 108 -41.68 -24.46 1.30
CA TYR A 108 -42.17 -24.80 2.62
C TYR A 108 -43.49 -24.11 2.98
N ILE A 109 -43.62 -22.81 2.62
CA ILE A 109 -44.88 -22.06 2.83
C ILE A 109 -46.01 -22.68 2.01
N ILE A 110 -45.82 -22.96 0.73
CA ILE A 110 -46.83 -23.58 -0.14
C ILE A 110 -47.28 -24.90 0.46
N TYR A 111 -46.33 -25.72 0.92
CA TYR A 111 -46.66 -26.97 1.61
C TYR A 111 -47.54 -26.74 2.85
N LEU A 112 -47.15 -25.82 3.75
CA LEU A 112 -47.92 -25.52 4.97
C LEU A 112 -49.31 -24.98 4.65
N LEU A 113 -49.46 -24.08 3.70
CA LEU A 113 -50.74 -23.51 3.27
C LEU A 113 -51.66 -24.60 2.71
N ALA A 114 -51.11 -25.50 1.88
CA ALA A 114 -51.87 -26.63 1.33
C ALA A 114 -52.35 -27.57 2.45
N VAL A 115 -51.48 -27.94 3.37
CA VAL A 115 -51.81 -28.80 4.53
C VAL A 115 -52.89 -28.17 5.38
N ILE A 116 -52.79 -26.88 5.71
CA ILE A 116 -53.77 -26.17 6.53
C ILE A 116 -55.12 -26.10 5.83
N SER A 117 -55.15 -25.76 4.54
CA SER A 117 -56.38 -25.67 3.76
C SER A 117 -57.11 -27.00 3.65
N ILE A 118 -56.37 -28.08 3.36
CA ILE A 118 -56.94 -29.44 3.29
C ILE A 118 -57.46 -29.87 4.67
N SER A 119 -56.66 -29.68 5.72
CA SER A 119 -57.05 -30.09 7.08
C SER A 119 -58.26 -29.34 7.59
N SER A 120 -58.38 -28.04 7.30
CA SER A 120 -59.55 -27.25 7.69
C SER A 120 -60.83 -27.72 6.99
N SER A 121 -60.70 -28.21 5.73
CA SER A 121 -61.89 -28.73 4.97
C SER A 121 -62.41 -30.04 5.50
N PHE A 122 -61.61 -30.83 6.21
CA PHE A 122 -61.99 -32.11 6.79
C PHE A 122 -62.25 -32.06 8.32
N SER A 123 -62.17 -30.88 8.92
CA SER A 123 -62.40 -30.69 10.35
C SER A 123 -63.89 -30.51 10.66
N GLU A 124 -64.34 -31.07 11.78
CA GLU A 124 -65.69 -30.83 12.32
C GLU A 124 -65.93 -29.35 12.69
N GLN A 125 -64.87 -28.64 12.99
CA GLN A 125 -64.87 -27.18 13.23
C GLN A 125 -63.89 -26.49 12.28
N PRO A 126 -64.32 -26.11 11.07
CA PRO A 126 -63.40 -25.44 10.10
C PRO A 126 -62.97 -24.10 10.61
N LEU A 127 -61.70 -23.70 10.24
CA LEU A 127 -61.19 -22.38 10.54
C LEU A 127 -61.99 -21.30 9.80
N THR A 128 -62.36 -20.25 10.49
CA THR A 128 -63.01 -19.10 9.85
C THR A 128 -62.03 -18.39 8.89
N PRO A 129 -62.52 -17.61 7.90
CA PRO A 129 -61.66 -16.89 7.01
C PRO A 129 -60.67 -15.95 7.74
N ARG A 130 -61.04 -15.35 8.87
CA ARG A 130 -60.19 -14.49 9.70
C ARG A 130 -59.10 -15.29 10.40
N MET A 131 -59.45 -16.45 10.98
CA MET A 131 -58.47 -17.38 11.57
C MET A 131 -57.46 -17.85 10.54
N MET A 132 -57.89 -18.15 9.30
CA MET A 132 -57.01 -18.53 8.22
C MET A 132 -56.05 -17.38 7.85
N VAL A 133 -56.53 -16.14 7.71
CA VAL A 133 -55.72 -14.97 7.43
C VAL A 133 -54.67 -14.75 8.55
N ALA A 134 -55.06 -14.83 9.81
CA ALA A 134 -54.17 -14.71 10.94
C ALA A 134 -53.06 -15.77 10.93
N LEU A 135 -53.41 -17.01 10.68
CA LEU A 135 -52.45 -18.12 10.59
C LEU A 135 -51.50 -17.99 9.39
N TYR A 136 -52.03 -17.61 8.23
CA TYR A 136 -51.21 -17.38 7.01
C TYR A 136 -50.24 -16.25 7.19
N LEU A 137 -50.63 -15.13 7.79
CA LEU A 137 -49.76 -14.03 8.14
C LEU A 137 -48.64 -14.49 9.09
N SER A 138 -48.98 -15.22 10.15
CA SER A 138 -48.00 -15.71 11.11
C SER A 138 -46.95 -16.62 10.45
N ILE A 139 -47.38 -17.54 9.59
CA ILE A 139 -46.49 -18.46 8.86
C ILE A 139 -45.63 -17.69 7.82
N THR A 140 -46.25 -16.85 7.00
CA THR A 140 -45.57 -16.15 5.92
C THR A 140 -44.46 -15.22 6.44
N PHE A 141 -44.75 -14.45 7.49
CA PHE A 141 -43.75 -13.52 8.04
C PHE A 141 -42.75 -14.22 8.95
N GLY A 142 -43.15 -15.15 9.80
CA GLY A 142 -42.26 -15.88 10.68
C GLY A 142 -41.29 -16.78 9.89
N MET A 143 -41.83 -17.60 9.01
CA MET A 143 -41.06 -18.59 8.26
C MET A 143 -40.60 -18.10 6.90
N GLY A 144 -41.40 -17.30 6.20
CA GLY A 144 -41.15 -16.92 4.84
C GLY A 144 -40.16 -15.76 4.68
N ILE A 145 -40.10 -14.86 5.64
CA ILE A 145 -39.25 -13.68 5.56
C ILE A 145 -38.09 -13.77 6.56
N LEU A 146 -38.38 -13.98 7.83
CA LEU A 146 -37.39 -13.92 8.89
C LEU A 146 -36.37 -15.05 8.80
N THR A 147 -36.83 -16.29 8.61
CA THR A 147 -35.93 -17.46 8.56
C THR A 147 -34.93 -17.43 7.41
N PRO A 148 -35.31 -17.16 6.14
CA PRO A 148 -34.32 -17.02 5.06
C PRO A 148 -33.38 -15.83 5.26
N THR A 149 -33.84 -14.73 5.86
CA THR A 149 -33.00 -13.57 6.16
C THR A 149 -31.91 -13.94 7.17
N ILE A 150 -32.26 -14.66 8.23
CA ILE A 150 -31.27 -15.17 9.20
C ILE A 150 -30.30 -16.15 8.52
N ALA A 151 -30.79 -17.04 7.65
CA ALA A 151 -29.97 -18.01 6.94
C ALA A 151 -28.94 -17.31 6.02
N VAL A 152 -29.36 -16.24 5.32
CA VAL A 152 -28.47 -15.41 4.51
C VAL A 152 -27.44 -14.70 5.39
N ALA A 153 -27.86 -14.10 6.52
CA ALA A 153 -26.94 -13.43 7.45
C ALA A 153 -25.89 -14.39 8.02
N LEU A 154 -26.29 -15.60 8.40
CA LEU A 154 -25.38 -16.65 8.88
C LEU A 154 -24.40 -17.09 7.77
N THR A 155 -24.86 -17.19 6.52
CA THR A 155 -24.02 -17.52 5.37
C THR A 155 -22.96 -16.44 5.14
N MET A 156 -23.33 -15.16 5.20
CA MET A 156 -22.39 -14.04 5.10
C MET A 156 -21.39 -14.03 6.24
N ALA A 157 -21.82 -14.27 7.48
CA ALA A 157 -20.95 -14.34 8.64
C ALA A 157 -19.92 -15.48 8.54
N TRP A 158 -20.35 -16.63 8.02
CA TRP A 158 -19.47 -17.76 7.73
C TRP A 158 -18.48 -17.43 6.61
N MET A 159 -18.94 -16.83 5.51
CA MET A 159 -18.12 -16.41 4.38
C MET A 159 -17.00 -15.44 4.84
N ALA A 160 -17.35 -14.44 5.63
CA ALA A 160 -16.37 -13.49 6.18
C ALA A 160 -15.27 -14.20 6.99
N LYS A 161 -15.66 -15.18 7.83
CA LYS A 161 -14.71 -15.99 8.60
C LYS A 161 -13.84 -16.88 7.72
N ALA A 162 -14.41 -17.48 6.67
CA ALA A 162 -13.70 -18.34 5.74
C ALA A 162 -12.68 -17.55 4.92
N ARG A 163 -13.06 -16.37 4.39
CA ARG A 163 -12.17 -15.46 3.66
C ARG A 163 -11.00 -15.00 4.52
N LYS A 164 -11.24 -14.59 5.77
CA LYS A 164 -10.15 -14.23 6.69
C LYS A 164 -9.16 -15.37 6.87
N LYS A 165 -9.66 -16.60 7.04
CA LYS A 165 -8.79 -17.77 7.22
C LYS A 165 -7.95 -18.07 5.99
N LEU A 166 -8.51 -17.90 4.79
CA LEU A 166 -7.80 -18.09 3.52
C LEU A 166 -6.80 -16.96 3.26
N SER A 167 -7.16 -15.73 3.55
CA SER A 167 -6.28 -14.57 3.42
C SER A 167 -5.04 -14.69 4.29
N ASN A 168 -5.18 -15.15 5.53
CA ASN A 168 -4.04 -15.39 6.43
C ASN A 168 -3.07 -16.49 5.95
N GLN A 169 -3.42 -17.22 4.89
CA GLN A 169 -2.61 -18.29 4.29
C GLN A 169 -2.16 -17.95 2.87
N ASP A 170 -2.29 -16.69 2.46
CA ASP A 170 -2.01 -16.18 1.11
C ASP A 170 -2.81 -16.89 -0.01
N LEU A 171 -3.90 -17.58 0.37
CA LEU A 171 -4.74 -18.33 -0.55
C LEU A 171 -5.91 -17.49 -1.13
N PHE A 172 -6.09 -16.27 -0.65
CA PHE A 172 -7.15 -15.37 -1.04
C PHE A 172 -6.65 -13.93 -0.99
N ILE A 173 -6.33 -13.36 -2.14
CA ILE A 173 -5.80 -11.99 -2.25
C ILE A 173 -6.91 -10.96 -2.48
N GLY A 174 -8.06 -11.40 -3.01
CA GLY A 174 -9.24 -10.54 -3.21
C GLY A 174 -9.08 -9.50 -4.34
N ASN A 175 -8.20 -9.74 -5.29
CA ASN A 175 -7.89 -8.83 -6.42
C ASN A 175 -8.92 -8.89 -7.56
N LEU A 176 -10.17 -9.20 -7.31
CA LEU A 176 -11.18 -9.25 -8.36
C LEU A 176 -11.73 -7.84 -8.64
N GLU A 177 -11.23 -7.23 -9.70
CA GLU A 177 -11.70 -5.94 -10.25
C GLU A 177 -13.17 -5.94 -10.72
N HIS A 178 -13.87 -7.08 -10.64
CA HIS A 178 -15.15 -7.31 -11.31
C HIS A 178 -16.40 -7.31 -10.42
N PHE A 179 -16.35 -6.84 -9.16
CA PHE A 179 -17.50 -6.93 -8.24
C PHE A 179 -18.33 -5.66 -8.05
N SER A 180 -18.29 -4.73 -9.01
CA SER A 180 -19.14 -3.52 -8.94
C SER A 180 -20.65 -3.75 -9.14
N THR A 181 -21.11 -4.99 -9.37
CA THR A 181 -22.50 -5.33 -9.73
C THR A 181 -23.25 -6.09 -8.63
N TYR A 182 -22.98 -5.85 -7.34
CA TYR A 182 -23.83 -6.43 -6.31
C TYR A 182 -25.16 -5.69 -6.20
N PRO A 183 -26.29 -6.43 -6.04
CA PRO A 183 -27.58 -5.80 -5.79
C PRO A 183 -27.48 -4.88 -4.58
N TRP A 184 -28.16 -3.74 -4.63
CA TRP A 184 -28.22 -2.73 -3.57
C TRP A 184 -28.54 -3.29 -2.17
N ILE A 185 -29.27 -4.42 -2.08
CA ILE A 185 -29.64 -5.14 -0.85
C ILE A 185 -28.42 -5.62 -0.04
N ILE A 186 -27.29 -5.85 -0.69
CA ILE A 186 -26.09 -6.45 -0.05
C ILE A 186 -25.10 -5.38 0.44
N ARG A 187 -25.22 -4.15 -0.03
CA ARG A 187 -24.35 -3.04 0.42
C ARG A 187 -24.49 -2.81 1.92
N SER A 188 -23.36 -2.54 2.59
CA SER A 188 -23.33 -2.30 4.04
C SER A 188 -24.20 -1.12 4.46
N SER A 189 -24.31 -0.10 3.62
CA SER A 189 -25.14 1.10 3.83
C SER A 189 -26.63 0.80 3.88
N ASN A 190 -27.10 -0.23 3.16
CA ASN A 190 -28.52 -0.56 3.07
C ASN A 190 -28.98 -1.63 4.10
N ARG A 191 -28.04 -2.35 4.69
CA ARG A 191 -28.36 -3.40 5.71
C ARG A 191 -29.12 -2.87 6.92
N PRO A 192 -28.80 -1.70 7.52
CA PRO A 192 -29.55 -1.16 8.63
C PRO A 192 -31.01 -0.91 8.28
N TRP A 193 -31.31 -0.40 7.09
CA TRP A 193 -32.66 -0.17 6.62
C TRP A 193 -33.44 -1.47 6.41
N LEU A 194 -32.79 -2.50 5.90
CA LEU A 194 -33.40 -3.82 5.72
C LEU A 194 -33.69 -4.47 7.07
N ILE A 195 -32.75 -4.38 8.01
CA ILE A 195 -32.95 -4.87 9.38
C ILE A 195 -34.09 -4.10 10.04
N PHE A 196 -34.10 -2.77 9.96
CA PHE A 196 -35.19 -1.94 10.50
C PHE A 196 -36.54 -2.28 9.88
N GLY A 197 -36.62 -2.49 8.57
CA GLY A 197 -37.84 -2.89 7.89
C GLY A 197 -38.38 -4.21 8.44
N ILE A 198 -37.52 -5.23 8.58
CA ILE A 198 -37.89 -6.57 9.05
C ILE A 198 -38.21 -6.61 10.56
N THR A 199 -37.43 -5.86 11.37
CA THR A 199 -37.56 -5.96 12.85
C THR A 199 -38.52 -4.95 13.46
N SER A 200 -38.90 -3.89 12.74
CA SER A 200 -39.74 -2.83 13.26
C SER A 200 -40.93 -2.52 12.37
N LEU A 201 -40.72 -2.15 11.11
CA LEU A 201 -41.81 -1.70 10.23
C LEU A 201 -42.82 -2.80 9.94
N ILE A 202 -42.36 -4.00 9.56
CA ILE A 202 -43.21 -5.15 9.27
C ILE A 202 -43.97 -5.61 10.51
N PRO A 203 -43.35 -5.82 11.70
CA PRO A 203 -44.06 -6.19 12.92
C PRO A 203 -45.18 -5.21 13.31
N VAL A 204 -44.91 -3.90 13.25
CA VAL A 204 -45.90 -2.86 13.57
C VAL A 204 -47.08 -2.93 12.61
N SER A 205 -46.83 -3.09 11.30
CA SER A 205 -47.90 -3.21 10.30
C SER A 205 -48.76 -4.45 10.52
N ILE A 206 -48.12 -5.58 10.85
CA ILE A 206 -48.83 -6.84 11.11
C ILE A 206 -49.65 -6.77 12.39
N LEU A 207 -49.12 -6.15 13.45
CA LEU A 207 -49.87 -5.93 14.69
C LEU A 207 -51.16 -5.14 14.41
N GLY A 208 -51.08 -4.10 13.55
CA GLY A 208 -52.26 -3.36 13.09
C GLY A 208 -53.30 -4.26 12.40
N ILE A 209 -52.86 -5.17 11.54
CA ILE A 209 -53.73 -6.12 10.85
C ILE A 209 -54.38 -7.09 11.86
N PHE A 210 -53.62 -7.65 12.81
CA PHE A 210 -54.16 -8.52 13.82
C PHE A 210 -55.17 -7.80 14.71
N THR A 211 -54.93 -6.56 15.10
CA THR A 211 -55.87 -5.73 15.86
C THR A 211 -57.17 -5.51 15.07
N TRP A 212 -57.07 -5.22 13.76
CA TRP A 212 -58.23 -5.06 12.88
C TRP A 212 -59.03 -6.35 12.75
N LEU A 213 -58.37 -7.52 12.62
CA LEU A 213 -59.05 -8.83 12.58
C LEU A 213 -59.77 -9.14 13.89
N MET A 214 -59.18 -8.82 15.05
CA MET A 214 -59.80 -9.01 16.37
C MET A 214 -61.04 -8.12 16.57
N LEU A 215 -60.95 -6.86 16.19
CA LEU A 215 -62.07 -5.91 16.31
C LEU A 215 -63.25 -6.27 15.40
N GLY A 216 -63.02 -7.03 14.35
CA GLY A 216 -64.01 -7.42 13.36
C GLY A 216 -64.87 -8.64 13.76
N THR A 217 -64.62 -9.30 14.92
CA THR A 217 -65.36 -10.45 15.38
C THR A 217 -65.81 -10.30 16.83
N THR A 218 -66.97 -10.88 17.16
CA THR A 218 -67.53 -10.96 18.52
C THR A 218 -67.42 -12.38 19.09
N ASP A 219 -66.93 -13.34 18.30
CA ASP A 219 -66.74 -14.72 18.74
C ASP A 219 -65.47 -14.83 19.60
N GLU A 220 -65.62 -15.23 20.84
CA GLU A 220 -64.55 -15.38 21.82
C GLU A 220 -63.50 -16.41 21.37
N ILE A 221 -63.89 -17.49 20.72
CA ILE A 221 -62.98 -18.53 20.23
C ILE A 221 -62.10 -17.95 19.10
N GLU A 222 -62.71 -17.23 18.17
CA GLU A 222 -62.02 -16.60 17.07
C GLU A 222 -61.05 -15.50 17.57
N GLN A 223 -61.48 -14.66 18.50
CA GLN A 223 -60.63 -13.63 19.12
C GLN A 223 -59.42 -14.25 19.82
N HIS A 224 -59.64 -15.30 20.61
CA HIS A 224 -58.58 -16.01 21.32
C HIS A 224 -57.56 -16.61 20.37
N PHE A 225 -58.02 -17.24 19.26
CA PHE A 225 -57.14 -17.79 18.24
C PHE A 225 -56.29 -16.73 17.56
N ILE A 226 -56.89 -15.60 17.13
CA ILE A 226 -56.18 -14.48 16.49
C ILE A 226 -55.13 -13.90 17.45
N LEU A 227 -55.48 -13.70 18.73
CA LEU A 227 -54.57 -13.23 19.76
C LEU A 227 -53.35 -14.18 19.92
N MET A 228 -53.57 -15.48 19.97
CA MET A 228 -52.51 -16.46 20.08
C MET A 228 -51.58 -16.43 18.87
N GLN A 229 -52.11 -16.30 17.66
CA GLN A 229 -51.30 -16.16 16.46
C GLN A 229 -50.46 -14.86 16.48
N ALA A 230 -51.02 -13.74 16.97
CA ALA A 230 -50.31 -12.51 17.16
C ALA A 230 -49.13 -12.65 18.14
N ILE A 231 -49.37 -13.33 19.29
CA ILE A 231 -48.34 -13.60 20.30
C ILE A 231 -47.22 -14.48 19.71
N VAL A 232 -47.59 -15.56 19.01
CA VAL A 232 -46.63 -16.46 18.36
C VAL A 232 -45.76 -15.70 17.37
N LEU A 233 -46.35 -14.88 16.50
CA LEU A 233 -45.61 -14.06 15.54
C LEU A 233 -44.71 -13.03 16.24
N PHE A 234 -45.22 -12.36 17.28
CA PHE A 234 -44.45 -11.40 18.07
C PHE A 234 -43.22 -12.04 18.72
N CYS A 235 -43.36 -13.23 19.31
CA CYS A 235 -42.22 -13.98 19.85
C CYS A 235 -41.20 -14.33 18.76
N HIS A 236 -41.65 -14.73 17.57
CA HIS A 236 -40.78 -15.01 16.43
C HIS A 236 -39.98 -13.80 16.00
N LEU A 237 -40.67 -12.67 15.86
CA LEU A 237 -40.06 -11.41 15.43
C LEU A 237 -39.02 -10.91 16.45
N ILE A 238 -39.27 -11.05 17.74
CA ILE A 238 -38.32 -10.72 18.80
C ILE A 238 -37.11 -11.67 18.73
N LEU A 239 -37.33 -12.98 18.78
CA LEU A 239 -36.22 -13.95 18.80
C LEU A 239 -35.42 -13.91 17.51
N GLY A 240 -36.08 -13.90 16.36
CA GLY A 240 -35.43 -13.85 15.07
C GLY A 240 -34.77 -12.48 14.79
N GLY A 241 -35.43 -11.41 15.17
CA GLY A 241 -34.89 -10.05 15.06
C GLY A 241 -33.62 -9.89 15.91
N THR A 242 -33.65 -10.33 17.17
CA THR A 242 -32.44 -10.28 18.04
C THR A 242 -31.33 -11.17 17.50
N ALA A 243 -31.64 -12.35 16.99
CA ALA A 243 -30.65 -13.23 16.35
C ALA A 243 -30.04 -12.57 15.11
N LEU A 244 -30.84 -11.94 14.25
CA LEU A 244 -30.37 -11.21 13.07
C LEU A 244 -29.46 -10.05 13.44
N VAL A 245 -29.88 -9.23 14.38
CA VAL A 245 -29.08 -8.10 14.89
C VAL A 245 -27.76 -8.58 15.48
N TRP A 246 -27.80 -9.64 16.29
CA TRP A 246 -26.59 -10.22 16.91
C TRP A 246 -25.59 -10.76 15.87
N VAL A 247 -26.07 -11.52 14.87
CA VAL A 247 -25.20 -12.06 13.79
C VAL A 247 -24.57 -10.93 12.98
N THR A 248 -25.39 -9.94 12.61
CA THR A 248 -24.95 -8.81 11.79
C THR A 248 -23.95 -7.92 12.54
N SER A 249 -24.27 -7.56 13.79
CA SER A 249 -23.40 -6.77 14.67
C SER A 249 -22.04 -7.46 14.87
N ARG A 250 -22.06 -8.77 15.15
CA ARG A 250 -20.83 -9.55 15.34
C ARG A 250 -19.99 -9.62 14.07
N THR A 251 -20.62 -9.65 12.90
CA THR A 251 -19.94 -9.66 11.60
C THR A 251 -19.29 -8.30 11.33
N ILE A 252 -20.04 -7.21 11.50
CA ILE A 252 -19.52 -5.85 11.35
C ILE A 252 -18.34 -5.61 12.31
N HIS A 253 -18.49 -5.97 13.58
CA HIS A 253 -17.42 -5.81 14.57
C HIS A 253 -16.12 -6.55 14.20
N ARG A 254 -16.21 -7.73 13.59
CA ARG A 254 -15.04 -8.46 13.09
C ARG A 254 -14.36 -7.72 11.94
N ILE A 255 -15.13 -7.24 10.97
CA ILE A 255 -14.62 -6.50 9.81
C ILE A 255 -13.94 -5.21 10.28
N THR A 256 -14.62 -4.44 11.14
CA THR A 256 -14.06 -3.19 11.69
C THR A 256 -12.76 -3.45 12.45
N ARG A 257 -12.69 -4.50 13.24
CA ARG A 257 -11.45 -4.86 13.96
C ARG A 257 -10.31 -5.20 13.01
N GLU A 258 -10.58 -5.83 11.88
CA GLU A 258 -9.60 -6.13 10.86
C GLU A 258 -9.08 -4.85 10.18
N LEU A 259 -9.97 -3.94 9.83
CA LEU A 259 -9.61 -2.64 9.27
C LEU A 259 -8.75 -1.81 10.26
N VAL A 260 -9.15 -1.80 11.54
CA VAL A 260 -8.37 -1.13 12.60
C VAL A 260 -6.98 -1.76 12.74
N SER A 261 -6.84 -3.08 12.60
CA SER A 261 -5.52 -3.72 12.62
C SER A 261 -4.64 -3.27 11.44
N GLY A 262 -5.22 -3.09 10.25
CA GLY A 262 -4.52 -2.52 9.09
C GLY A 262 -4.06 -1.08 9.30
N LEU A 263 -4.90 -0.24 9.89
CA LEU A 263 -4.52 1.13 10.27
C LEU A 263 -3.38 1.14 11.31
N ASN A 264 -3.36 0.17 12.22
CA ASN A 264 -2.26 0.03 13.19
C ASN A 264 -0.94 -0.37 12.50
N PHE A 265 -0.96 -1.15 11.42
CA PHE A 265 0.24 -1.42 10.62
C PHE A 265 0.81 -0.12 10.04
N LEU A 266 -0.05 0.74 9.45
CA LEU A 266 0.36 2.07 8.96
C LEU A 266 0.99 2.92 10.08
N ARG A 267 0.33 3.00 11.24
CA ARG A 267 0.81 3.79 12.38
C ARG A 267 2.16 3.31 12.93
N GLN A 268 2.44 2.01 12.84
CA GLN A 268 3.69 1.40 13.31
C GLN A 268 4.80 1.40 12.25
N GLY A 269 4.55 1.91 11.03
CA GLY A 269 5.51 1.82 9.92
C GLY A 269 5.76 0.39 9.44
N LYS A 270 4.83 -0.54 9.69
CA LYS A 270 4.92 -1.95 9.26
C LYS A 270 4.10 -2.15 7.98
N PHE A 271 4.73 -1.96 6.85
CA PHE A 271 4.03 -2.00 5.56
C PHE A 271 3.89 -3.42 4.96
N ASP A 272 4.47 -4.44 5.59
CA ASP A 272 4.31 -5.85 5.20
C ASP A 272 2.96 -6.44 5.60
N GLY A 273 2.15 -5.70 6.37
CA GLY A 273 0.86 -6.12 6.83
C GLY A 273 -0.15 -6.24 5.68
N HIS A 274 -1.12 -7.14 5.84
CA HIS A 274 -2.24 -7.33 4.91
C HIS A 274 -3.56 -7.38 5.68
N VAL A 275 -4.58 -6.71 5.14
CA VAL A 275 -5.94 -6.69 5.68
C VAL A 275 -6.81 -7.66 4.90
N ALA A 276 -7.42 -8.61 5.59
CA ALA A 276 -8.28 -9.59 4.95
C ALA A 276 -9.56 -8.95 4.38
N ILE A 277 -9.85 -9.17 3.10
CA ILE A 277 -11.08 -8.74 2.44
C ILE A 277 -12.18 -9.74 2.74
N MET A 278 -12.98 -9.45 3.78
CA MET A 278 -13.99 -10.38 4.28
C MET A 278 -15.31 -10.33 3.49
N MET A 279 -15.65 -9.20 2.91
CA MET A 279 -16.91 -8.93 2.21
C MET A 279 -16.63 -8.19 0.89
N ASP A 280 -17.57 -8.30 -0.06
CA ASP A 280 -17.51 -7.58 -1.33
C ASP A 280 -18.50 -6.41 -1.31
N ASP A 281 -18.36 -5.54 -0.31
CA ASP A 281 -19.17 -4.34 -0.11
C ASP A 281 -18.25 -3.15 0.17
N ASP A 282 -18.83 -2.02 0.56
CA ASP A 282 -18.09 -0.78 0.87
C ASP A 282 -16.95 -1.02 1.90
N MET A 283 -17.12 -1.99 2.82
CA MET A 283 -16.08 -2.37 3.78
C MET A 283 -14.96 -3.18 3.11
N GLY A 284 -15.30 -3.99 2.11
CA GLY A 284 -14.33 -4.68 1.27
C GLY A 284 -13.55 -3.71 0.40
N ASP A 285 -14.20 -2.67 -0.15
CA ASP A 285 -13.54 -1.60 -0.91
C ASP A 285 -12.54 -0.84 -0.03
N LEU A 286 -12.93 -0.54 1.20
CA LEU A 286 -12.04 0.09 2.19
C LEU A 286 -10.82 -0.80 2.51
N ALA A 287 -11.02 -2.11 2.66
CA ALA A 287 -9.92 -3.05 2.87
C ALA A 287 -8.97 -3.11 1.66
N ARG A 288 -9.50 -3.10 0.43
CA ARG A 288 -8.70 -3.03 -0.82
C ARG A 288 -7.88 -1.74 -0.89
N GLY A 289 -8.53 -0.60 -0.65
CA GLY A 289 -7.85 0.71 -0.62
C GLY A 289 -6.71 0.74 0.41
N LEU A 290 -6.94 0.17 1.59
CA LEU A 290 -5.93 0.08 2.64
C LEU A 290 -4.74 -0.81 2.24
N ASN A 291 -5.00 -1.96 1.61
CA ASN A 291 -3.94 -2.85 1.10
C ASN A 291 -3.12 -2.18 -0.03
N THR A 292 -3.78 -1.44 -0.93
CA THR A 292 -3.10 -0.66 -1.97
C THR A 292 -2.20 0.42 -1.35
N ALA A 293 -2.68 1.12 -0.33
CA ALA A 293 -1.88 2.11 0.39
C ALA A 293 -0.67 1.48 1.10
N LEU A 294 -0.86 0.33 1.77
CA LEU A 294 0.24 -0.43 2.40
C LEU A 294 1.30 -0.86 1.38
N ALA A 295 0.87 -1.39 0.22
CA ALA A 295 1.79 -1.80 -0.85
C ALA A 295 2.59 -0.62 -1.41
N GLY A 296 1.96 0.52 -1.68
CA GLY A 296 2.65 1.73 -2.16
C GLY A 296 3.64 2.30 -1.14
N LEU A 297 3.29 2.26 0.16
CA LEU A 297 4.20 2.68 1.23
C LEU A 297 5.38 1.73 1.39
N LYS A 298 5.18 0.43 1.25
CA LYS A 298 6.24 -0.58 1.27
C LYS A 298 7.24 -0.36 0.13
N GLU A 299 6.73 -0.12 -1.09
CA GLU A 299 7.56 0.19 -2.25
C GLU A 299 8.41 1.44 -2.00
N ARG A 300 7.78 2.51 -1.48
CA ARG A 300 8.48 3.76 -1.13
C ARG A 300 9.56 3.54 -0.06
N ASP A 301 9.29 2.73 0.95
CA ASP A 301 10.24 2.42 2.03
C ASP A 301 11.44 1.62 1.48
N THR A 302 11.18 0.62 0.64
CA THR A 302 12.21 -0.17 -0.02
C THR A 302 13.10 0.70 -0.93
N LEU A 303 12.50 1.65 -1.66
CA LEU A 303 13.24 2.62 -2.47
C LEU A 303 14.11 3.53 -1.59
N LYS A 304 13.59 4.00 -0.46
CA LYS A 304 14.33 4.82 0.50
C LYS A 304 15.56 4.09 1.06
N ASP A 305 15.41 2.81 1.41
CA ASP A 305 16.52 1.99 1.90
C ASP A 305 17.58 1.77 0.80
N ALA A 306 17.16 1.49 -0.43
CA ALA A 306 18.08 1.37 -1.57
C ALA A 306 18.84 2.69 -1.82
N LEU A 307 18.16 3.84 -1.65
CA LEU A 307 18.76 5.16 -1.73
C LEU A 307 19.84 5.40 -0.66
N ALA A 308 19.55 5.01 0.58
CA ALA A 308 20.50 5.15 1.67
C ALA A 308 21.78 4.33 1.40
N ILE A 309 21.61 3.09 0.92
CA ILE A 309 22.74 2.23 0.53
C ILE A 309 23.55 2.87 -0.60
N ALA A 310 22.90 3.42 -1.64
CA ALA A 310 23.59 4.08 -2.73
C ALA A 310 24.37 5.32 -2.25
N SER A 311 23.80 6.09 -1.33
CA SER A 311 24.47 7.23 -0.68
C SER A 311 25.72 6.79 0.09
N ASP A 312 25.61 5.73 0.87
CA ASP A 312 26.77 5.21 1.63
C ASP A 312 27.89 4.70 0.72
N ILE A 313 27.53 4.05 -0.40
CA ILE A 313 28.50 3.63 -1.43
C ILE A 313 29.19 4.86 -2.01
N GLN A 314 28.43 5.89 -2.42
CA GLN A 314 28.99 7.10 -3.03
C GLN A 314 29.93 7.84 -2.05
N LYS A 315 29.53 7.99 -0.77
CA LYS A 315 30.42 8.56 0.26
C LYS A 315 31.73 7.76 0.40
N GLY A 316 31.68 6.46 0.18
CA GLY A 316 32.86 5.61 0.19
C GLY A 316 33.78 5.80 -1.02
N LEU A 317 33.33 6.47 -2.09
CA LEU A 317 34.15 6.83 -3.27
C LEU A 317 34.92 8.13 -3.06
N MET A 318 34.50 8.97 -2.12
CA MET A 318 35.19 10.24 -1.81
C MET A 318 36.47 10.00 -1.04
N PRO A 319 37.42 10.95 -1.09
CA PRO A 319 38.69 10.84 -0.37
C PRO A 319 38.46 10.62 1.13
N ARG A 320 39.20 9.69 1.73
CA ARG A 320 39.09 9.39 3.19
C ARG A 320 39.88 10.36 4.06
N GLY A 321 40.48 11.38 3.46
CA GLY A 321 41.27 12.38 4.15
C GLY A 321 42.18 13.11 3.16
N GLU A 322 42.85 14.11 3.66
CA GLU A 322 43.76 14.95 2.88
C GLU A 322 45.12 14.25 2.70
N PRO A 323 45.72 14.28 1.48
CA PRO A 323 47.02 13.68 1.24
C PRO A 323 48.10 14.48 2.00
N ASN A 324 49.07 13.78 2.58
CA ASN A 324 50.21 14.44 3.23
C ASN A 324 51.31 14.74 2.19
N ILE A 325 51.29 15.94 1.63
CA ILE A 325 52.23 16.39 0.62
C ILE A 325 53.24 17.34 1.26
N LEU A 326 54.52 16.98 1.21
CA LEU A 326 55.56 17.81 1.80
C LEU A 326 55.58 19.20 1.17
N GLY A 327 55.44 20.25 1.98
CA GLY A 327 55.45 21.64 1.53
C GLY A 327 54.09 22.13 1.01
N TYR A 328 53.02 21.35 1.13
CA TYR A 328 51.68 21.74 0.68
C TYR A 328 50.62 21.48 1.76
N THR A 329 49.57 22.27 1.71
CA THR A 329 48.32 22.02 2.45
C THR A 329 47.20 21.88 1.42
N VAL A 330 46.36 20.87 1.63
CA VAL A 330 45.23 20.56 0.77
C VAL A 330 43.99 20.49 1.63
N SER A 331 42.84 20.88 1.12
CA SER A 331 41.55 20.65 1.76
C SER A 331 40.46 20.47 0.72
N GLY A 332 39.50 19.60 1.01
CA GLY A 332 38.31 19.40 0.20
C GLY A 332 37.08 19.36 1.05
N PHE A 333 35.99 19.81 0.49
CA PHE A 333 34.68 19.82 1.11
C PHE A 333 33.62 19.40 0.11
N GLN A 334 32.67 18.57 0.53
CA GLN A 334 31.48 18.23 -0.27
C GLN A 334 30.26 18.08 0.63
N GLU A 335 29.16 18.65 0.19
CA GLU A 335 27.84 18.48 0.76
C GLU A 335 26.83 18.25 -0.36
N SER A 336 26.16 17.11 -0.36
CA SER A 336 25.16 16.78 -1.39
C SER A 336 23.78 17.28 -0.98
N SER A 337 23.07 17.91 -1.90
CA SER A 337 21.69 18.40 -1.72
C SER A 337 20.64 17.27 -1.73
N TYR A 338 20.96 16.16 -2.36
CA TYR A 338 20.12 14.95 -2.45
C TYR A 338 20.78 13.75 -1.76
N ALA A 339 20.06 12.62 -1.73
CA ALA A 339 20.60 11.38 -1.18
C ALA A 339 21.89 10.93 -1.85
N VAL A 340 22.05 11.25 -3.15
CA VAL A 340 23.25 11.03 -3.95
C VAL A 340 23.48 12.24 -4.85
N GLY A 341 24.75 12.66 -5.00
CA GLY A 341 25.14 13.87 -5.73
C GLY A 341 25.76 13.60 -7.10
N GLY A 342 25.77 14.65 -7.93
CA GLY A 342 26.47 14.71 -9.21
C GLY A 342 27.92 15.19 -9.09
N ASP A 343 28.27 15.80 -7.97
CA ASP A 343 29.60 16.35 -7.72
C ASP A 343 30.60 15.28 -7.31
N TYR A 344 31.83 15.52 -7.68
CA TYR A 344 32.97 14.67 -7.35
C TYR A 344 34.21 15.52 -7.12
N TYR A 345 34.99 15.19 -6.09
CA TYR A 345 36.35 15.65 -5.93
C TYR A 345 37.26 14.51 -5.46
N ASP A 346 38.55 14.59 -5.78
CA ASP A 346 39.51 13.57 -5.37
C ASP A 346 40.95 14.07 -5.35
N TYR A 347 41.80 13.31 -4.62
CA TYR A 347 43.25 13.43 -4.56
C TYR A 347 43.85 12.07 -4.93
N ILE A 348 44.41 11.94 -6.12
CA ILE A 348 44.88 10.64 -6.60
C ILE A 348 46.40 10.64 -6.67
N GLU A 349 47.05 9.93 -5.75
CA GLU A 349 48.50 9.74 -5.76
C GLU A 349 48.89 8.84 -6.91
N ARG A 350 49.91 9.26 -7.66
CA ARG A 350 50.48 8.53 -8.78
C ARG A 350 51.75 7.80 -8.38
N LYS A 351 52.09 6.71 -9.07
CA LYS A 351 53.32 5.92 -8.83
C LYS A 351 54.61 6.72 -9.02
N ASN A 352 54.60 7.77 -9.84
CA ASN A 352 55.74 8.66 -10.05
C ASN A 352 55.93 9.69 -8.92
N GLY A 353 55.04 9.71 -7.95
CA GLY A 353 55.01 10.65 -6.82
C GLY A 353 54.31 11.97 -7.13
N ASN A 354 53.73 12.13 -8.31
CA ASN A 354 52.85 13.25 -8.62
C ASN A 354 51.46 13.00 -8.05
N ILE A 355 50.62 14.05 -7.98
CA ILE A 355 49.29 13.95 -7.40
C ILE A 355 48.29 14.63 -8.33
N TRP A 356 47.21 13.93 -8.66
CA TRP A 356 46.07 14.54 -9.35
C TRP A 356 45.08 15.13 -8.36
N PHE A 357 44.70 16.38 -8.60
CA PHE A 357 43.58 17.06 -7.96
C PHE A 357 42.45 17.12 -8.95
N VAL A 358 41.29 16.63 -8.55
CA VAL A 358 40.11 16.50 -9.41
C VAL A 358 38.92 17.17 -8.76
N ILE A 359 38.19 17.98 -9.52
CA ILE A 359 36.84 18.42 -9.19
C ILE A 359 36.00 18.33 -10.46
N ALA A 360 34.82 17.78 -10.34
CA ALA A 360 33.92 17.53 -11.44
C ALA A 360 32.47 17.66 -11.01
N ASP A 361 31.62 18.04 -11.95
CA ASP A 361 30.18 18.01 -11.80
C ASP A 361 29.54 17.35 -13.02
N VAL A 362 28.60 16.46 -12.76
CA VAL A 362 27.86 15.67 -13.76
C VAL A 362 26.52 16.32 -14.05
N ALA A 363 26.30 16.74 -15.28
CA ALA A 363 25.04 17.32 -15.73
C ALA A 363 23.81 16.38 -15.39
N GLY A 364 22.93 16.88 -14.53
CA GLY A 364 21.75 16.17 -14.03
C GLY A 364 21.88 15.81 -12.56
N LYS A 365 20.77 15.35 -11.94
CA LYS A 365 20.70 15.07 -10.49
C LYS A 365 20.30 13.62 -10.21
N GLY A 366 20.64 13.15 -9.02
CA GLY A 366 20.24 11.83 -8.53
C GLY A 366 21.08 10.66 -9.10
N TYR A 367 20.48 9.46 -9.18
CA TYR A 367 21.21 8.22 -9.47
C TYR A 367 22.04 8.19 -10.76
N PRO A 368 21.52 8.69 -11.91
CA PRO A 368 22.32 8.63 -13.12
C PRO A 368 23.59 9.46 -13.03
N ALA A 369 23.55 10.60 -12.32
CA ALA A 369 24.72 11.43 -12.08
C ALA A 369 25.69 10.70 -11.14
N ALA A 370 25.21 10.15 -10.02
CA ALA A 370 26.03 9.39 -9.08
C ALA A 370 26.73 8.18 -9.70
N LEU A 371 26.06 7.44 -10.60
CA LEU A 371 26.68 6.33 -11.34
C LEU A 371 27.77 6.84 -12.31
N THR A 372 27.58 8.00 -12.90
CA THR A 372 28.59 8.63 -13.77
C THR A 372 29.81 9.07 -12.95
N VAL A 373 29.58 9.63 -11.75
CA VAL A 373 30.66 9.94 -10.78
C VAL A 373 31.46 8.67 -10.45
N ALA A 374 30.78 7.57 -10.09
CA ALA A 374 31.46 6.32 -9.76
C ALA A 374 32.29 5.77 -10.95
N ASN A 375 31.77 5.88 -12.17
CA ASN A 375 32.49 5.49 -13.38
C ASN A 375 33.70 6.37 -13.63
N LEU A 376 33.56 7.71 -13.51
CA LEU A 376 34.67 8.67 -13.65
C LEU A 376 35.76 8.41 -12.61
N GLN A 377 35.39 8.25 -11.34
CA GLN A 377 36.30 7.94 -10.25
C GLN A 377 37.11 6.66 -10.54
N ALA A 378 36.41 5.56 -10.87
CA ALA A 378 37.05 4.28 -11.15
C ALA A 378 38.06 4.39 -12.36
N MET A 379 37.66 5.12 -13.40
CA MET A 379 38.54 5.37 -14.55
C MET A 379 39.77 6.17 -14.17
N LEU A 380 39.62 7.31 -13.46
CA LEU A 380 40.75 8.16 -13.08
C LEU A 380 41.72 7.41 -12.17
N HIS A 381 41.24 6.64 -11.20
CA HIS A 381 42.08 5.80 -10.35
C HIS A 381 42.80 4.69 -11.13
N ALA A 382 42.14 4.05 -12.08
CA ALA A 382 42.79 3.07 -12.95
C ALA A 382 43.88 3.68 -13.80
N LEU A 383 43.63 4.85 -14.38
CA LEU A 383 44.59 5.59 -15.22
C LEU A 383 45.76 6.15 -14.40
N ALA A 384 45.53 6.66 -13.19
CA ALA A 384 46.56 7.16 -12.30
C ALA A 384 47.58 6.07 -11.89
N ASN A 385 47.13 4.81 -11.80
CA ASN A 385 47.99 3.67 -11.55
C ASN A 385 48.87 3.25 -12.76
N GLY A 386 48.62 3.79 -13.94
CA GLY A 386 49.41 3.56 -15.14
C GLY A 386 50.80 4.28 -15.04
N GLU A 387 51.90 3.56 -15.39
CA GLU A 387 53.26 4.06 -15.13
C GLU A 387 53.64 5.30 -15.96
N ASN A 388 53.10 5.50 -17.18
CA ASN A 388 53.53 6.58 -18.09
C ASN A 388 52.35 7.29 -18.79
N ILE A 389 51.21 7.39 -18.16
CA ILE A 389 50.11 8.11 -18.79
C ILE A 389 50.22 9.62 -18.52
N SER A 390 50.11 10.43 -19.55
CA SER A 390 50.06 11.88 -19.40
C SER A 390 48.67 12.34 -18.92
N LEU A 391 48.59 13.54 -18.31
CA LEU A 391 47.30 14.15 -17.94
C LEU A 391 46.37 14.25 -19.16
N PHE A 392 46.93 14.66 -20.29
CA PHE A 392 46.26 14.77 -21.59
C PHE A 392 45.64 13.41 -22.01
N ASP A 393 46.42 12.32 -21.99
CA ASP A 393 45.94 11.01 -22.40
C ASP A 393 44.88 10.46 -21.43
N ALA A 394 45.05 10.70 -20.12
CA ALA A 394 44.07 10.30 -19.12
C ALA A 394 42.70 10.95 -19.37
N VAL A 395 42.67 12.25 -19.61
CA VAL A 395 41.40 12.96 -19.91
C VAL A 395 40.83 12.52 -21.25
N LYS A 396 41.67 12.25 -22.26
CA LYS A 396 41.24 11.71 -23.54
C LYS A 396 40.53 10.37 -23.41
N TYR A 397 41.10 9.42 -22.65
CA TYR A 397 40.47 8.11 -22.37
C TYR A 397 39.18 8.27 -21.60
N ALA A 398 39.16 9.11 -20.56
CA ALA A 398 37.95 9.39 -19.79
C ALA A 398 36.85 9.95 -20.68
N ASN A 399 37.13 10.91 -21.56
CA ASN A 399 36.16 11.43 -22.51
C ASN A 399 35.60 10.37 -23.45
N GLN A 400 36.46 9.53 -24.05
CA GLN A 400 36.01 8.49 -24.97
C GLN A 400 35.07 7.48 -24.28
N SER A 401 35.41 7.07 -23.06
CA SER A 401 34.58 6.17 -22.29
C SER A 401 33.24 6.81 -21.89
N LEU A 402 33.25 8.06 -21.45
CA LEU A 402 32.06 8.81 -21.09
C LEU A 402 31.16 9.04 -22.31
N PHE A 403 31.72 9.43 -23.46
CA PHE A 403 30.95 9.62 -24.68
C PHE A 403 30.20 8.36 -25.12
N GLN A 404 30.81 7.18 -24.96
CA GLN A 404 30.19 5.90 -25.27
C GLN A 404 29.11 5.46 -24.24
N SER A 405 29.28 5.85 -22.97
CA SER A 405 28.42 5.38 -21.88
C SER A 405 27.28 6.35 -21.53
N LEU A 406 27.46 7.65 -21.76
CA LEU A 406 26.49 8.67 -21.45
C LEU A 406 25.36 8.71 -22.50
N GLN A 407 24.11 8.63 -22.03
CA GLN A 407 22.91 8.75 -22.87
C GLN A 407 22.11 9.99 -22.48
N GLY A 408 21.31 10.51 -23.43
CA GLY A 408 20.38 11.61 -23.15
C GLY A 408 21.02 13.00 -23.03
N GLY A 409 22.20 13.23 -23.68
CA GLY A 409 22.82 14.56 -23.72
C GLY A 409 23.52 14.97 -22.42
N ARG A 410 23.81 14.00 -21.53
CA ARG A 410 24.58 14.28 -20.30
C ARG A 410 26.05 14.50 -20.63
N PHE A 411 26.71 15.30 -19.79
CA PHE A 411 28.12 15.61 -19.88
C PHE A 411 28.69 15.77 -18.47
N VAL A 412 30.00 15.86 -18.38
CA VAL A 412 30.73 16.08 -17.13
C VAL A 412 31.64 17.30 -17.30
N THR A 413 31.44 18.29 -16.43
CA THR A 413 32.44 19.37 -16.31
C THR A 413 33.56 18.84 -15.42
N LEU A 414 34.82 19.08 -15.82
CA LEU A 414 35.98 18.55 -15.11
C LEU A 414 37.09 19.60 -15.06
N PHE A 415 37.57 19.85 -13.86
CA PHE A 415 38.91 20.41 -13.68
C PHE A 415 39.82 19.34 -13.08
N ILE A 416 40.96 19.12 -13.72
CA ILE A 416 42.01 18.21 -13.25
C ILE A 416 43.36 18.86 -13.33
N ALA A 417 44.17 18.72 -12.26
CA ALA A 417 45.51 19.25 -12.20
C ALA A 417 46.47 18.20 -11.65
N GLU A 418 47.64 18.07 -12.26
CA GLU A 418 48.77 17.24 -11.82
C GLU A 418 49.86 18.10 -11.17
N LEU A 419 50.04 17.92 -9.86
CA LEU A 419 51.11 18.53 -9.11
C LEU A 419 52.36 17.64 -9.12
N ASN A 420 53.50 18.18 -9.54
CA ASN A 420 54.79 17.58 -9.25
C ASN A 420 55.41 18.27 -8.03
N PRO A 421 55.46 17.64 -6.85
CA PRO A 421 55.94 18.28 -5.62
C PRO A 421 57.44 18.48 -5.60
N LYS A 422 58.20 17.81 -6.49
CA LYS A 422 59.69 17.96 -6.59
C LYS A 422 60.09 19.18 -7.41
N THR A 423 59.39 19.44 -8.51
CA THR A 423 59.66 20.57 -9.40
C THR A 423 58.78 21.78 -9.12
N HIS A 424 57.75 21.58 -8.28
CA HIS A 424 56.71 22.58 -7.97
C HIS A 424 55.97 23.08 -9.21
N THR A 425 55.74 22.18 -10.18
CA THR A 425 54.97 22.47 -11.39
C THR A 425 53.58 21.92 -11.27
N LEU A 426 52.59 22.68 -11.72
CA LEU A 426 51.18 22.26 -11.82
C LEU A 426 50.78 22.25 -13.29
N GLU A 427 50.55 21.07 -13.86
CA GLU A 427 49.92 20.89 -15.16
C GLU A 427 48.42 20.75 -14.97
N TRP A 428 47.59 21.47 -15.72
CA TRP A 428 46.13 21.43 -15.52
C TRP A 428 45.37 21.45 -16.85
N LEU A 429 44.12 21.02 -16.78
CA LEU A 429 43.15 21.04 -17.85
C LEU A 429 41.76 21.35 -17.24
N ASN A 430 41.05 22.31 -17.86
CA ASN A 430 39.68 22.64 -17.51
C ASN A 430 38.75 22.26 -18.68
N ALA A 431 37.91 21.25 -18.48
CA ALA A 431 36.92 20.77 -19.43
C ALA A 431 35.53 21.33 -19.08
N GLY A 432 35.33 22.61 -19.32
CA GLY A 432 34.04 23.29 -19.14
C GLY A 432 33.59 23.44 -17.69
N HIS A 433 34.46 23.23 -16.71
CA HIS A 433 34.18 23.47 -15.30
C HIS A 433 34.29 24.97 -14.97
N ILE A 434 33.60 25.40 -13.89
CA ILE A 434 33.77 26.77 -13.37
C ILE A 434 35.27 27.05 -13.19
N PRO A 435 35.78 28.17 -13.71
CA PRO A 435 37.22 28.46 -13.67
C PRO A 435 37.72 28.49 -12.22
N PRO A 436 38.64 27.59 -11.81
CA PRO A 436 39.29 27.72 -10.53
C PRO A 436 40.04 29.03 -10.39
N LEU A 437 40.11 29.56 -9.19
CA LEU A 437 40.79 30.79 -8.85
C LEU A 437 42.18 30.46 -8.34
N LEU A 438 43.18 31.03 -8.98
CA LEU A 438 44.59 30.97 -8.56
C LEU A 438 45.01 32.33 -8.00
N TRP A 439 45.43 32.38 -6.75
CA TRP A 439 46.11 33.51 -6.18
C TRP A 439 47.60 33.41 -6.52
N GLU A 440 48.10 34.36 -7.30
CA GLU A 440 49.50 34.48 -7.68
C GLU A 440 49.87 35.95 -7.89
N ASP A 441 51.08 36.33 -7.61
CA ASP A 441 51.62 37.68 -7.84
C ASP A 441 50.72 38.83 -7.30
N ASN A 442 50.07 38.61 -6.15
CA ASN A 442 49.10 39.53 -5.52
C ASN A 442 47.83 39.80 -6.33
N GLN A 443 47.44 38.89 -7.20
CA GLN A 443 46.24 39.00 -8.00
C GLN A 443 45.56 37.63 -8.16
N ILE A 444 44.29 37.64 -8.53
CA ILE A 444 43.55 36.44 -8.88
C ILE A 444 43.64 36.20 -10.37
N THR A 445 44.09 35.00 -10.75
CA THR A 445 44.06 34.50 -12.13
C THR A 445 42.98 33.42 -12.23
N ARG A 446 42.09 33.49 -13.23
CA ARG A 446 41.09 32.46 -13.50
C ARG A 446 41.68 31.39 -14.42
N LEU A 447 41.59 30.12 -14.05
CA LEU A 447 42.01 29.01 -14.89
C LEU A 447 40.86 28.63 -15.84
N GLU A 448 40.72 29.40 -16.93
CA GLU A 448 39.59 29.32 -17.87
C GLU A 448 39.49 27.94 -18.55
N ALA A 449 38.26 27.58 -19.03
CA ALA A 449 38.04 26.33 -19.72
C ALA A 449 38.91 26.24 -21.01
N THR A 450 39.74 25.20 -21.09
CA THR A 450 40.61 24.92 -22.23
C THR A 450 39.98 23.97 -23.24
N THR A 451 38.88 23.30 -22.84
CA THR A 451 38.18 22.34 -23.67
C THR A 451 36.71 22.26 -23.27
N PRO A 452 35.77 21.81 -24.14
CA PRO A 452 34.38 21.55 -23.77
C PRO A 452 34.25 20.43 -22.72
N PRO A 453 33.11 20.35 -22.02
CA PRO A 453 32.82 19.27 -21.06
C PRO A 453 32.98 17.86 -21.65
N LEU A 454 33.38 16.90 -20.80
CA LEU A 454 33.58 15.51 -21.19
C LEU A 454 32.25 14.85 -21.57
N GLY A 455 32.29 13.96 -22.55
CA GLY A 455 31.13 13.24 -23.03
C GLY A 455 30.22 13.98 -24.01
N MET A 456 30.49 15.30 -24.27
CA MET A 456 29.73 16.06 -25.27
C MET A 456 30.15 15.73 -26.71
N LEU A 457 31.43 15.54 -26.95
CA LEU A 457 32.01 15.26 -28.26
C LEU A 457 32.89 14.03 -28.18
N GLU A 458 32.86 13.20 -29.22
CA GLU A 458 33.72 12.01 -29.31
C GLU A 458 35.22 12.38 -29.27
N HIS A 459 35.57 13.44 -30.00
CA HIS A 459 36.93 13.98 -30.06
C HIS A 459 36.93 15.41 -29.53
N LEU A 460 37.50 15.60 -28.35
CA LEU A 460 37.66 16.92 -27.74
C LEU A 460 38.95 17.58 -28.19
N PRO A 461 38.97 18.90 -28.44
CA PRO A 461 40.19 19.68 -28.65
C PRO A 461 40.87 19.91 -27.30
N LEU A 462 41.50 18.86 -26.76
CA LEU A 462 42.15 18.89 -25.44
C LEU A 462 43.38 19.80 -25.47
N ARG A 463 43.53 20.59 -24.42
CA ARG A 463 44.70 21.43 -24.19
C ARG A 463 45.04 21.45 -22.71
N THR A 464 46.27 21.06 -22.36
CA THR A 464 46.83 21.23 -21.02
C THR A 464 47.66 22.51 -20.96
N GLU A 465 47.71 23.12 -19.79
CA GLU A 465 48.55 24.28 -19.48
C GLU A 465 49.40 23.95 -18.25
N THR A 466 50.56 24.61 -18.13
CA THR A 466 51.50 24.36 -17.03
C THR A 466 51.91 25.67 -16.41
N LEU A 467 51.99 25.69 -15.10
CA LEU A 467 52.50 26.85 -14.33
C LEU A 467 53.44 26.38 -13.22
N ASN A 468 54.28 27.30 -12.76
CA ASN A 468 55.11 27.09 -11.58
C ASN A 468 54.33 27.48 -10.32
N PHE A 469 54.07 26.53 -9.44
CA PHE A 469 53.28 26.76 -8.23
C PHE A 469 54.20 27.26 -7.10
N MET A 470 54.28 28.60 -6.94
CA MET A 470 55.17 29.26 -6.00
C MET A 470 54.68 29.20 -4.56
N SER A 471 55.52 29.58 -3.58
CA SER A 471 55.19 29.45 -2.15
C SER A 471 54.05 30.35 -1.67
N SER A 472 53.65 31.35 -2.43
CA SER A 472 52.49 32.20 -2.12
C SER A 472 51.23 31.79 -2.86
N ASN A 473 51.30 30.79 -3.76
CA ASN A 473 50.17 30.44 -4.61
C ASN A 473 49.12 29.62 -3.84
N VAL A 474 47.86 29.99 -4.05
CA VAL A 474 46.71 29.31 -3.51
C VAL A 474 45.72 29.04 -4.65
N LEU A 475 45.37 27.77 -4.85
CA LEU A 475 44.33 27.35 -5.79
C LEU A 475 43.03 27.08 -5.03
N PHE A 476 41.94 27.62 -5.53
CA PHE A 476 40.56 27.35 -5.05
C PHE A 476 39.66 26.97 -6.22
N ALA A 477 39.03 25.83 -6.14
CA ALA A 477 38.05 25.37 -7.10
C ALA A 477 36.71 25.07 -6.40
N CYS A 478 35.60 25.34 -7.06
CA CYS A 478 34.28 25.03 -6.54
C CYS A 478 33.29 24.66 -7.66
N THR A 479 32.21 23.99 -7.31
CA THR A 479 31.11 23.68 -8.23
C THR A 479 30.03 24.78 -8.23
N ASP A 480 29.10 24.70 -9.19
CA ASP A 480 28.08 25.72 -9.45
C ASP A 480 27.04 25.84 -8.30
N GLY A 481 26.88 24.82 -7.45
CA GLY A 481 26.05 24.91 -6.25
C GLY A 481 26.42 26.08 -5.32
N ILE A 482 27.68 26.61 -5.42
CA ILE A 482 28.09 27.84 -4.72
C ILE A 482 27.64 29.07 -5.49
N THR A 483 28.01 29.18 -6.76
CA THR A 483 27.77 30.38 -7.56
C THR A 483 26.30 30.57 -7.93
N GLU A 484 25.54 29.50 -8.04
CA GLU A 484 24.12 29.51 -8.33
C GLU A 484 23.22 29.52 -7.06
N ALA A 485 23.81 29.45 -5.87
CA ALA A 485 23.05 29.54 -4.61
C ALA A 485 22.23 30.84 -4.56
N LYS A 486 20.97 30.74 -4.18
CA LYS A 486 20.01 31.84 -4.22
C LYS A 486 19.64 32.34 -2.82
N ASN A 487 19.47 33.67 -2.73
CA ASN A 487 18.88 34.29 -1.56
C ASN A 487 17.32 34.36 -1.66
N LYS A 488 16.67 34.88 -0.65
CA LYS A 488 15.20 35.05 -0.64
C LYS A 488 14.65 35.96 -1.75
N ALA A 489 15.51 36.81 -2.32
CA ALA A 489 15.17 37.71 -3.44
C ALA A 489 15.43 37.03 -4.80
N SER A 490 15.88 35.77 -4.83
CA SER A 490 16.31 35.02 -6.01
C SER A 490 17.57 35.55 -6.69
N ASP A 491 18.37 36.36 -6.00
CA ASP A 491 19.70 36.74 -6.50
C ASP A 491 20.67 35.59 -6.32
N MET A 492 21.58 35.35 -7.28
CA MET A 492 22.62 34.34 -7.19
C MET A 492 23.83 34.87 -6.43
N PHE A 493 24.56 33.96 -5.75
CA PHE A 493 25.83 34.31 -5.09
C PHE A 493 26.87 34.81 -6.10
N ASN A 494 26.93 34.19 -7.24
CA ASN A 494 27.73 34.44 -8.44
C ASN A 494 29.27 34.42 -8.26
N ASP A 495 29.98 34.34 -9.38
CA ASP A 495 31.45 34.28 -9.42
C ASP A 495 32.12 35.48 -8.77
N HIS A 496 31.59 36.68 -8.96
CA HIS A 496 32.19 37.91 -8.43
C HIS A 496 32.23 37.93 -6.90
N ARG A 497 31.19 37.39 -6.22
CA ARG A 497 31.19 37.28 -4.75
C ARG A 497 32.20 36.24 -4.26
N VAL A 498 32.37 35.14 -5.01
CA VAL A 498 33.40 34.14 -4.72
C VAL A 498 34.78 34.73 -4.86
N GLU A 499 35.06 35.48 -5.94
CA GLU A 499 36.35 36.18 -6.15
C GLU A 499 36.62 37.21 -5.05
N THR A 500 35.61 38.03 -4.69
CA THR A 500 35.73 39.02 -3.62
C THR A 500 36.09 38.36 -2.30
N TRP A 501 35.35 37.28 -1.95
CA TRP A 501 35.66 36.52 -0.75
C TRP A 501 37.06 35.90 -0.79
N PHE A 502 37.44 35.28 -1.92
CA PHE A 502 38.75 34.66 -2.08
C PHE A 502 39.91 35.68 -1.99
N ASN A 503 39.73 36.85 -2.58
CA ASN A 503 40.69 37.94 -2.45
C ASN A 503 40.94 38.36 -1.00
N GLU A 504 39.87 38.37 -0.17
CA GLU A 504 39.95 38.72 1.24
C GLU A 504 40.53 37.59 2.12
N ARG A 505 40.38 36.31 1.69
CA ARG A 505 40.58 35.13 2.56
C ARG A 505 41.66 34.15 2.08
N HIS A 506 42.27 34.30 0.91
CA HIS A 506 43.31 33.40 0.36
C HIS A 506 44.47 33.13 1.32
N ALA A 507 44.78 34.06 2.23
CA ALA A 507 45.85 33.91 3.20
C ALA A 507 45.55 32.86 4.30
N LEU A 508 44.26 32.51 4.53
CA LEU A 508 43.84 31.50 5.51
C LEU A 508 44.42 30.13 5.18
N ASP A 509 44.41 29.25 6.19
CA ASP A 509 44.72 27.85 5.96
C ASP A 509 43.63 27.20 5.08
N PRO A 510 43.98 26.38 4.09
CA PRO A 510 43.03 25.70 3.22
C PRO A 510 41.92 24.95 3.94
N SER A 511 42.19 24.39 5.12
CA SER A 511 41.20 23.67 5.91
C SER A 511 40.05 24.54 6.44
N VAL A 512 40.27 25.85 6.56
CA VAL A 512 39.29 26.82 7.07
C VAL A 512 38.52 27.52 5.94
N LEU A 513 39.06 27.51 4.70
CA LEU A 513 38.47 28.22 3.56
C LEU A 513 37.01 27.76 3.27
N PRO A 514 36.69 26.46 3.20
CA PRO A 514 35.32 26.02 2.94
C PRO A 514 34.31 26.54 3.98
N GLU A 515 34.61 26.39 5.25
CA GLU A 515 33.72 26.88 6.33
C GLU A 515 33.58 28.41 6.30
N SER A 516 34.66 29.14 5.97
CA SER A 516 34.62 30.60 5.85
C SER A 516 33.73 31.07 4.69
N LEU A 517 33.71 30.35 3.56
CA LEU A 517 32.82 30.68 2.43
C LEU A 517 31.36 30.40 2.79
N LEU A 518 31.08 29.24 3.38
CA LEU A 518 29.72 28.87 3.80
C LEU A 518 29.15 29.84 4.84
N ALA A 519 29.98 30.28 5.80
CA ALA A 519 29.59 31.31 6.77
C ALA A 519 29.25 32.64 6.08
N ARG A 520 30.06 33.08 5.10
CA ARG A 520 29.79 34.29 4.32
C ARG A 520 28.48 34.21 3.54
N MET A 521 28.20 33.05 2.91
CA MET A 521 26.94 32.81 2.19
C MET A 521 25.75 32.89 3.13
N GLN A 522 25.81 32.27 4.32
CA GLN A 522 24.76 32.30 5.33
C GLN A 522 24.51 33.73 5.86
N ASP A 523 25.56 34.45 6.17
CA ASP A 523 25.48 35.85 6.65
C ASP A 523 24.82 36.79 5.63
N GLU A 524 25.04 36.54 4.34
CA GLU A 524 24.42 37.28 3.23
C GLU A 524 23.01 36.72 2.86
N GLY A 525 22.51 35.68 3.56
CA GLY A 525 21.18 35.14 3.40
C GLY A 525 20.97 34.19 2.21
N PHE A 526 22.06 33.61 1.68
CA PHE A 526 22.00 32.59 0.63
C PHE A 526 21.71 31.21 1.22
N THR A 527 20.87 30.44 0.54
CA THR A 527 20.50 29.07 0.93
C THR A 527 21.34 28.05 0.17
N ILE A 528 21.90 27.09 0.91
CA ILE A 528 22.92 26.14 0.45
C ILE A 528 22.31 24.80 -0.03
N HIS A 529 20.97 24.71 -0.21
CA HIS A 529 20.31 23.40 -0.32
C HIS A 529 19.74 23.05 -1.71
N ASP A 530 19.97 23.90 -2.71
CA ASP A 530 19.34 23.68 -4.02
C ASP A 530 20.20 22.81 -4.97
N ASP A 531 21.53 22.74 -4.75
CA ASP A 531 22.45 21.90 -5.50
C ASP A 531 23.60 21.37 -4.64
N ASP A 532 24.35 20.40 -5.19
CA ASP A 532 25.55 19.86 -4.55
C ASP A 532 26.62 20.93 -4.43
N ILE A 533 27.34 20.93 -3.34
CA ILE A 533 28.43 21.90 -3.09
C ILE A 533 29.73 21.13 -2.92
N THR A 534 30.68 21.45 -3.75
CA THR A 534 32.04 20.89 -3.67
C THR A 534 33.08 21.97 -3.76
N MET A 535 34.08 21.88 -2.91
CA MET A 535 35.21 22.79 -2.90
C MET A 535 36.53 22.02 -2.78
N LEU A 536 37.57 22.52 -3.45
CA LEU A 536 38.92 21.96 -3.38
C LEU A 536 39.91 23.10 -3.26
N CYS A 537 40.81 23.01 -2.29
CA CYS A 537 41.85 24.01 -2.02
C CYS A 537 43.23 23.38 -2.00
N LEU A 538 44.20 24.05 -2.61
CA LEU A 538 45.63 23.69 -2.58
C LEU A 538 46.45 24.92 -2.29
N LYS A 539 47.36 24.88 -1.32
CA LYS A 539 48.28 25.97 -0.96
C LYS A 539 49.67 25.41 -0.76
N ARG A 540 50.67 26.09 -1.32
CA ARG A 540 52.04 25.79 -1.02
C ARG A 540 52.43 26.53 0.27
N ARG A 541 53.03 25.80 1.23
CA ARG A 541 53.54 26.38 2.48
C ARG A 541 54.83 27.13 2.19
N ASP A 542 55.05 28.23 2.88
CA ASP A 542 56.34 28.88 2.93
C ASP A 542 57.35 27.93 3.59
N ALA A 543 58.59 27.85 3.02
CA ALA A 543 59.61 26.92 3.47
C ALA A 543 60.22 27.36 4.81
#